data_e53b6d26bde186e379c0a07ed321188c
#
_entry.id   e53b6d26bde186e379c0a07ed321188c
#
_cell.length_a   1.000
_cell.length_b   1.000
_cell.length_c   1.000
_cell.angle_alpha   90.00
_cell.angle_beta   90.00
_cell.angle_gamma   90.00
#
_symmetry.space_group_name_H-M   'P 1'
#
loop_
_entity.id
_entity.type
_entity.pdbx_description
1 polymer ?
#
loop_
_entity_poly.entity_id
_entity_poly.type
_entity_poly.pdbx_seq_one_letter_code
_entity_poly.pdbx_strand_id
1 'polypeptide(L)'
;MIRVTLIAAATYFAAAMTVDAQTAPAATPQQTASIDPTQIDQGKGIFAHNCSHCHGPNMVNAGTIAPDLRAFPDDRERFFTTVKQGKNGRMPPWGDILNEEQIADIWAYVSSRRNP
;
A
#
# COMPACT_ATOMS: atom_id res chain seq x y z
N MET A 1 -67.76 -3.36 53.82
CA MET A 1 -66.70 -2.44 53.26
C MET A 1 -65.47 -3.24 53.06
N ILE A 2 -65.21 -3.74 51.85
CA ILE A 2 -64.08 -4.60 51.50
C ILE A 2 -63.12 -3.76 50.69
N ARG A 3 -61.96 -3.48 51.19
CA ARG A 3 -60.87 -2.81 50.50
C ARG A 3 -60.04 -3.85 49.75
N VAL A 4 -60.12 -3.83 48.45
CA VAL A 4 -59.24 -4.63 47.60
C VAL A 4 -57.96 -3.83 47.31
N THR A 5 -56.85 -4.32 47.76
CA THR A 5 -55.52 -3.74 47.52
C THR A 5 -54.93 -4.39 46.27
N LEU A 6 -54.81 -3.63 45.19
CA LEU A 6 -54.15 -4.06 43.96
C LEU A 6 -52.64 -3.92 44.12
N ILE A 7 -51.92 -5.05 44.05
CA ILE A 7 -50.47 -5.10 44.01
C ILE A 7 -50.03 -5.05 42.55
N ALA A 8 -49.40 -3.96 42.18
CA ALA A 8 -48.82 -3.84 40.86
C ALA A 8 -47.42 -4.49 40.85
N ALA A 9 -47.29 -5.60 40.14
CA ALA A 9 -46.00 -6.23 39.90
C ALA A 9 -45.25 -5.49 38.78
N ALA A 10 -44.18 -4.80 39.12
CA ALA A 10 -43.29 -4.20 38.14
C ALA A 10 -42.30 -5.25 37.62
N THR A 11 -42.47 -5.70 36.40
CA THR A 11 -41.49 -6.57 35.73
C THR A 11 -40.35 -5.71 35.18
N TYR A 12 -39.17 -5.82 35.81
CA TYR A 12 -37.92 -5.27 35.27
C TYR A 12 -37.48 -6.11 34.11
N PHE A 13 -37.54 -5.53 32.91
CA PHE A 13 -36.94 -6.10 31.72
C PHE A 13 -35.45 -5.73 31.71
N ALA A 14 -34.57 -6.65 32.09
CA ALA A 14 -33.14 -6.49 31.94
C ALA A 14 -32.77 -6.68 30.48
N ALA A 15 -32.52 -5.58 29.77
CA ALA A 15 -31.94 -5.62 28.43
C ALA A 15 -30.47 -6.00 28.56
N ALA A 16 -30.15 -7.25 28.23
CA ALA A 16 -28.79 -7.69 28.08
C ALA A 16 -28.22 -7.04 26.79
N MET A 17 -27.36 -6.03 26.95
CA MET A 17 -26.54 -5.51 25.86
C MET A 17 -25.46 -6.53 25.52
N THR A 18 -25.66 -7.28 24.45
CA THR A 18 -24.59 -8.06 23.84
C THR A 18 -23.63 -7.09 23.17
N VAL A 19 -22.44 -6.95 23.76
CA VAL A 19 -21.32 -6.26 23.14
C VAL A 19 -20.84 -7.17 22.02
N ASP A 20 -21.21 -6.83 20.78
CA ASP A 20 -20.60 -7.44 19.59
C ASP A 20 -19.12 -7.07 19.59
N ALA A 21 -18.29 -8.03 19.93
CA ALA A 21 -16.86 -7.91 19.75
C ALA A 21 -16.59 -7.88 18.24
N GLN A 22 -16.50 -6.68 17.67
CA GLN A 22 -16.01 -6.50 16.32
C GLN A 22 -14.58 -7.02 16.29
N THR A 23 -14.45 -8.25 15.80
CA THR A 23 -13.16 -8.82 15.43
C THR A 23 -12.55 -7.88 14.39
N ALA A 24 -11.51 -7.14 14.79
CA ALA A 24 -10.71 -6.37 13.86
C ALA A 24 -10.27 -7.30 12.73
N PRO A 25 -10.37 -6.88 11.45
CA PRO A 25 -9.88 -7.72 10.36
C PRO A 25 -8.41 -8.00 10.63
N ALA A 26 -8.09 -9.28 10.80
CA ALA A 26 -6.71 -9.74 10.91
C ALA A 26 -5.93 -9.16 9.73
N ALA A 27 -4.82 -8.50 10.01
CA ALA A 27 -3.90 -8.03 8.99
C ALA A 27 -3.65 -9.20 8.03
N THR A 28 -4.11 -9.05 6.81
CA THR A 28 -3.91 -10.03 5.74
C THR A 28 -2.41 -10.28 5.65
N PRO A 29 -1.94 -11.55 5.72
CA PRO A 29 -0.54 -11.85 5.48
C PRO A 29 -0.19 -11.21 4.14
N GLN A 30 0.90 -10.45 4.10
CA GLN A 30 1.45 -9.95 2.84
C GLN A 30 1.60 -11.13 1.90
N GLN A 31 0.63 -11.25 1.01
CA GLN A 31 0.76 -12.16 -0.12
C GLN A 31 2.06 -11.77 -0.80
N THR A 32 2.97 -12.72 -0.92
CA THR A 32 3.91 -12.76 -2.03
C THR A 32 3.05 -12.89 -3.28
N ALA A 33 2.37 -11.79 -3.63
CA ALA A 33 1.56 -11.71 -4.81
C ALA A 33 2.51 -11.96 -5.97
N SER A 34 2.29 -13.03 -6.69
CA SER A 34 2.92 -13.25 -7.99
C SER A 34 2.71 -11.94 -8.77
N ILE A 35 3.82 -11.27 -9.10
CA ILE A 35 3.78 -10.00 -9.80
C ILE A 35 3.04 -10.23 -11.12
N ASP A 36 1.93 -9.52 -11.30
CA ASP A 36 1.08 -9.65 -12.49
C ASP A 36 1.85 -9.12 -13.71
N PRO A 37 1.96 -9.90 -14.81
CA PRO A 37 2.58 -9.44 -16.04
C PRO A 37 2.00 -8.11 -16.55
N THR A 38 0.70 -7.87 -16.37
CA THR A 38 0.05 -6.63 -16.77
C THR A 38 0.58 -5.43 -15.98
N GLN A 39 0.79 -5.59 -14.68
CA GLN A 39 1.39 -4.56 -13.84
C GLN A 39 2.85 -4.27 -14.24
N ILE A 40 3.59 -5.31 -14.61
CA ILE A 40 4.97 -5.14 -15.10
C ILE A 40 4.99 -4.27 -16.35
N ASP A 41 4.11 -4.54 -17.32
CA ASP A 41 4.06 -3.79 -18.58
C ASP A 41 3.61 -2.35 -18.36
N GLN A 42 2.62 -2.11 -17.50
CA GLN A 42 2.19 -0.77 -17.10
C GLN A 42 3.33 -0.02 -16.42
N GLY A 43 3.97 -0.65 -15.45
CA GLY A 43 5.10 -0.08 -14.72
C GLY A 43 6.29 0.24 -15.64
N LYS A 44 6.56 -0.62 -16.63
CA LYS A 44 7.58 -0.36 -17.65
C LYS A 44 7.28 0.90 -18.46
N GLY A 45 6.02 1.09 -18.87
CA GLY A 45 5.59 2.28 -19.59
C GLY A 45 5.75 3.55 -18.77
N ILE A 46 5.28 3.53 -17.53
CA ILE A 46 5.40 4.67 -16.60
C ILE A 46 6.87 4.97 -16.30
N PHE A 47 7.68 3.94 -16.07
CA PHE A 47 9.12 4.07 -15.83
C PHE A 47 9.83 4.70 -17.03
N ALA A 48 9.54 4.23 -18.23
CA ALA A 48 10.14 4.75 -19.45
C ALA A 48 9.87 6.24 -19.63
N HIS A 49 8.68 6.69 -19.27
CA HIS A 49 8.28 8.08 -19.44
C HIS A 49 8.85 9.01 -18.35
N ASN A 50 8.89 8.58 -17.10
CA ASN A 50 9.18 9.45 -15.97
C ASN A 50 10.56 9.22 -15.34
N CYS A 51 11.11 8.02 -15.42
CA CYS A 51 12.28 7.61 -14.63
C CYS A 51 13.52 7.35 -15.48
N SER A 52 13.34 6.95 -16.74
CA SER A 52 14.42 6.48 -17.61
C SER A 52 15.47 7.55 -17.92
N HIS A 53 15.11 8.82 -17.88
CA HIS A 53 16.02 9.95 -18.09
C HIS A 53 17.25 9.91 -17.15
N CYS A 54 17.01 9.57 -15.89
CA CYS A 54 18.06 9.50 -14.88
C CYS A 54 18.53 8.07 -14.63
N HIS A 55 17.61 7.10 -14.61
CA HIS A 55 17.89 5.71 -14.26
C HIS A 55 18.26 4.82 -15.46
N GLY A 56 18.21 5.37 -16.67
CA GLY A 56 18.44 4.63 -17.91
C GLY A 56 17.24 3.80 -18.35
N PRO A 57 17.09 3.51 -19.67
CA PRO A 57 15.90 2.86 -20.23
C PRO A 57 15.66 1.44 -19.71
N ASN A 58 16.71 0.77 -19.19
CA ASN A 58 16.64 -0.57 -18.62
C ASN A 58 17.02 -0.59 -17.14
N MET A 59 16.88 0.53 -16.43
CA MET A 59 17.33 0.71 -15.04
C MET A 59 18.84 0.65 -14.85
N VAL A 60 19.58 0.48 -15.92
CA VAL A 60 21.04 0.52 -15.93
C VAL A 60 21.47 1.97 -16.10
N ASN A 61 22.15 2.49 -15.12
CA ASN A 61 22.66 3.85 -15.16
C ASN A 61 23.62 4.05 -16.35
N ALA A 62 23.23 4.91 -17.27
CA ALA A 62 24.03 5.25 -18.45
C ALA A 62 25.00 6.42 -18.19
N GLY A 63 25.69 6.43 -17.06
CA GLY A 63 26.68 7.46 -16.70
C GLY A 63 26.11 8.66 -15.94
N THR A 64 24.89 8.55 -15.42
CA THR A 64 24.31 9.53 -14.47
C THR A 64 24.70 9.16 -13.02
N ILE A 65 24.41 10.06 -12.08
CA ILE A 65 24.60 9.82 -10.63
C ILE A 65 23.48 8.96 -10.01
N ALA A 66 22.47 8.57 -10.79
CA ALA A 66 21.41 7.71 -10.31
C ALA A 66 21.90 6.27 -10.15
N PRO A 67 21.54 5.57 -9.07
CA PRO A 67 21.96 4.20 -8.84
C PRO A 67 21.29 3.23 -9.83
N ASP A 68 21.94 2.09 -10.07
CA ASP A 68 21.34 0.97 -10.79
C ASP A 68 20.20 0.39 -9.96
N LEU A 69 18.96 0.52 -10.46
CA LEU A 69 17.78 0.06 -9.74
C LEU A 69 17.60 -1.45 -9.71
N ARG A 70 18.34 -2.20 -10.52
CA ARG A 70 18.33 -3.67 -10.46
C ARG A 70 19.01 -4.18 -9.19
N ALA A 71 19.86 -3.36 -8.58
CA ALA A 71 20.47 -3.62 -7.27
C ALA A 71 19.64 -3.06 -6.10
N PHE A 72 18.45 -2.50 -6.35
CA PHE A 72 17.61 -1.99 -5.29
C PHE A 72 17.08 -3.15 -4.43
N PRO A 73 17.16 -3.05 -3.08
CA PRO A 73 16.70 -4.13 -2.20
C PRO A 73 15.21 -4.40 -2.31
N ASP A 74 14.77 -5.57 -1.84
CA ASP A 74 13.34 -5.91 -1.76
C ASP A 74 12.67 -5.19 -0.59
N ASP A 75 12.58 -3.88 -0.71
CA ASP A 75 12.04 -2.97 0.29
C ASP A 75 11.02 -2.03 -0.38
N ARG A 76 9.79 -2.52 -0.46
CA ARG A 76 8.66 -1.82 -1.07
C ARG A 76 8.37 -0.48 -0.37
N GLU A 77 8.40 -0.45 0.94
CA GLU A 77 8.10 0.77 1.71
C GLU A 77 9.13 1.87 1.42
N ARG A 78 10.41 1.52 1.46
CA ARG A 78 11.50 2.43 1.10
C ARG A 78 11.38 2.91 -0.35
N PHE A 79 10.98 2.05 -1.27
CA PHE A 79 10.77 2.42 -2.66
C PHE A 79 9.67 3.48 -2.78
N PHE A 80 8.49 3.22 -2.21
CA PHE A 80 7.36 4.14 -2.23
C PHE A 80 7.69 5.49 -1.60
N THR A 81 8.30 5.48 -0.44
CA THR A 81 8.75 6.69 0.24
C THR A 81 9.71 7.50 -0.61
N THR A 82 10.71 6.83 -1.22
CA THR A 82 11.70 7.50 -2.06
C THR A 82 11.07 8.09 -3.31
N VAL A 83 10.17 7.38 -3.98
CA VAL A 83 9.50 7.89 -5.18
C VAL A 83 8.61 9.08 -4.83
N LYS A 84 7.84 9.00 -3.76
CA LYS A 84 6.94 10.09 -3.36
C LYS A 84 7.66 11.35 -2.91
N GLN A 85 8.71 11.20 -2.13
CA GLN A 85 9.38 12.32 -1.47
C GLN A 85 10.63 12.81 -2.21
N GLY A 86 11.09 12.04 -3.19
CA GLY A 86 12.39 12.28 -3.81
C GLY A 86 13.56 11.93 -2.89
N LYS A 87 14.77 12.18 -3.35
CA LYS A 87 15.97 11.87 -2.57
C LYS A 87 17.12 12.86 -2.80
N ASN A 88 17.61 13.42 -1.70
CA ASN A 88 18.85 14.22 -1.65
C ASN A 88 18.89 15.39 -2.64
N GLY A 89 17.74 15.97 -3.01
CA GLY A 89 17.68 17.05 -3.99
C GLY A 89 18.10 16.67 -5.42
N ARG A 90 18.35 15.38 -5.66
CA ARG A 90 18.76 14.86 -6.99
C ARG A 90 17.65 14.08 -7.68
N MET A 91 16.87 13.34 -6.92
CA MET A 91 15.65 12.71 -7.40
C MET A 91 14.47 13.59 -6.99
N PRO A 92 13.69 14.12 -7.94
CA PRO A 92 12.52 14.93 -7.60
C PRO A 92 11.42 14.08 -6.94
N PRO A 93 10.53 14.68 -6.14
CA PRO A 93 9.36 14.00 -5.61
C PRO A 93 8.31 13.77 -6.71
N TRP A 94 7.71 12.61 -6.71
CA TRP A 94 6.68 12.19 -7.67
C TRP A 94 5.30 11.98 -7.05
N GLY A 95 5.17 12.16 -5.72
CA GLY A 95 3.94 11.87 -4.99
C GLY A 95 2.73 12.68 -5.42
N ASP A 96 2.93 13.88 -5.98
CA ASP A 96 1.85 14.73 -6.50
C ASP A 96 1.53 14.46 -7.99
N ILE A 97 2.36 13.67 -8.66
CA ILE A 97 2.24 13.37 -10.11
C ILE A 97 1.76 11.94 -10.35
N LEU A 98 2.26 10.99 -9.56
CA LEU A 98 1.95 9.57 -9.67
C LEU A 98 1.08 9.15 -8.48
N ASN A 99 0.00 8.44 -8.77
CA ASN A 99 -0.83 7.83 -7.72
C ASN A 99 -0.21 6.53 -7.18
N GLU A 100 -0.78 6.00 -6.10
CA GLU A 100 -0.29 4.77 -5.44
C GLU A 100 -0.23 3.57 -6.37
N GLU A 101 -1.22 3.41 -7.25
CA GLU A 101 -1.30 2.30 -8.18
C GLU A 101 -0.17 2.38 -9.22
N GLN A 102 0.06 3.55 -9.78
CA GLN A 102 1.16 3.78 -10.71
C GLN A 102 2.54 3.53 -10.08
N ILE A 103 2.72 3.91 -8.81
CA ILE A 103 3.95 3.60 -8.07
C ILE A 103 4.08 2.11 -7.81
N ALA A 104 2.95 1.40 -7.56
CA ALA A 104 2.94 -0.05 -7.39
C ALA A 104 3.31 -0.78 -8.71
N ASP A 105 2.84 -0.28 -9.83
CA ASP A 105 3.19 -0.83 -11.15
C ASP A 105 4.68 -0.64 -11.46
N ILE A 106 5.24 0.55 -11.17
CA ILE A 106 6.68 0.77 -11.29
C ILE A 106 7.46 -0.18 -10.37
N TRP A 107 6.99 -0.39 -9.14
CA TRP A 107 7.58 -1.35 -8.23
C TRP A 107 7.58 -2.77 -8.79
N ALA A 108 6.45 -3.21 -9.39
CA ALA A 108 6.36 -4.51 -10.03
C ALA A 108 7.39 -4.66 -11.16
N TYR A 109 7.55 -3.63 -11.99
CA TYR A 109 8.55 -3.61 -13.06
C TYR A 109 9.99 -3.65 -12.50
N VAL A 110 10.33 -2.80 -11.52
CA VAL A 110 11.66 -2.79 -10.90
C VAL A 110 11.97 -4.12 -10.25
N SER A 111 11.00 -4.71 -9.54
CA SER A 111 11.15 -6.01 -8.88
C SER A 111 11.37 -7.14 -9.88
N SER A 112 10.71 -7.10 -11.03
CA SER A 112 10.88 -8.10 -12.10
C SER A 112 12.25 -8.10 -12.75
N ARG A 113 13.01 -7.02 -12.59
CA ARG A 113 14.34 -6.82 -13.20
C ARG A 113 15.48 -6.89 -12.19
N ARG A 114 15.17 -7.17 -10.95
CA ARG A 114 16.18 -7.25 -9.89
C ARG A 114 17.18 -8.36 -10.18
N ASN A 115 18.44 -8.05 -10.00
CA ASN A 115 19.49 -9.07 -10.08
C ASN A 115 19.41 -9.93 -8.80
N PRO A 116 19.49 -11.26 -8.90
CA PRO A 116 19.54 -12.16 -7.75
C PRO A 116 20.82 -11.96 -6.93
#